data_0f5eb9e5f295c493ed0d112c24e94248
#
_entry.id   0f5eb9e5f295c493ed0d112c24e94248
#
_cell.length_a   1.000
_cell.length_b   1.000
_cell.length_c   1.000
_cell.angle_alpha   90.00
_cell.angle_beta   90.00
_cell.angle_gamma   90.00
#
_symmetry.space_group_name_H-M   'P 1'
#
loop_
_entity.id
_entity.type
_entity.pdbx_description
1 polymer ?
#
loop_
_entity_poly.entity_id
_entity_poly.type
_entity_poly.pdbx_seq_one_letter_code
_entity_poly.pdbx_strand_id
1 'polypeptide(L)'
;MTAPDTLDPLRKAAHRLNEAEAERNRLIRALRSQHQPITRLSEAADLSVGTIHRLTRPSTIVSVGYQGRSAEELVAALVDAGVTVLVDVRENAISRKAGLSKRALAERCQSHGISYVHERTLGNPRHNRDGFREGRPESRQAFEQHLVDQGADALGRIGELLKSRTVGLLCFEADPCSCHRSIVAEHLKALDPLATVQPV
;
A
#
# COMPACT_ATOMS: atom_id res chain seq x y z
N MET A 1 25.28 -4.61 35.38
CA MET A 1 25.84 -3.76 34.31
C MET A 1 26.07 -4.66 33.10
N THR A 2 25.22 -4.55 32.07
CA THR A 2 25.39 -5.25 30.80
C THR A 2 26.56 -4.62 30.05
N ALA A 3 27.50 -5.44 29.54
CA ALA A 3 28.61 -4.98 28.74
C ALA A 3 28.08 -4.18 27.52
N PRO A 4 28.77 -3.11 27.09
CA PRO A 4 28.36 -2.37 25.91
C PRO A 4 28.38 -3.30 24.69
N ASP A 5 27.29 -3.27 23.90
CA ASP A 5 27.17 -4.06 22.67
C ASP A 5 28.22 -3.57 21.67
N THR A 6 29.29 -4.33 21.50
CA THR A 6 30.42 -4.00 20.62
C THR A 6 30.04 -3.87 19.15
N LEU A 7 28.84 -4.37 18.75
CA LEU A 7 28.32 -4.30 17.39
C LEU A 7 27.38 -3.09 17.17
N ASP A 8 27.07 -2.30 18.19
CA ASP A 8 26.17 -1.13 18.08
C ASP A 8 26.64 -0.09 17.05
N PRO A 9 27.95 0.27 16.95
CA PRO A 9 28.42 1.18 15.90
C PRO A 9 28.19 0.64 14.47
N LEU A 10 28.37 -0.68 14.27
CA LEU A 10 28.15 -1.31 12.97
C LEU A 10 26.65 -1.31 12.61
N ARG A 11 25.77 -1.62 13.58
CA ARG A 11 24.32 -1.56 13.37
C ARG A 11 23.86 -0.15 13.00
N LYS A 12 24.38 0.88 13.70
CA LYS A 12 24.09 2.29 13.38
C LYS A 12 24.59 2.69 12.00
N ALA A 13 25.77 2.21 11.59
CA ALA A 13 26.30 2.47 10.26
C ALA A 13 25.44 1.79 9.17
N ALA A 14 25.06 0.53 9.38
CA ALA A 14 24.18 -0.21 8.47
C ALA A 14 22.80 0.45 8.35
N HIS A 15 22.23 0.94 9.46
CA HIS A 15 20.96 1.67 9.46
C HIS A 15 21.05 2.94 8.61
N ARG A 16 22.08 3.77 8.80
CA ARG A 16 22.29 4.99 8.01
C ARG A 16 22.47 4.70 6.51
N LEU A 17 23.19 3.62 6.18
CA LEU A 17 23.35 3.21 4.78
C LEU A 17 22.00 2.83 4.17
N ASN A 18 21.20 2.03 4.85
CA ASN A 18 19.86 1.64 4.39
C ASN A 18 18.92 2.86 4.20
N GLU A 19 18.99 3.84 5.11
CA GLU A 19 18.23 5.08 4.99
C GLU A 19 18.68 5.89 3.75
N ALA A 20 19.99 6.03 3.55
CA ALA A 20 20.52 6.74 2.38
C ALA A 20 20.19 6.03 1.06
N GLU A 21 20.22 4.71 1.04
CA GLU A 21 19.79 3.91 -0.13
C GLU A 21 18.30 4.06 -0.41
N ALA A 22 17.46 4.04 0.62
CA ALA A 22 16.03 4.23 0.49
C ALA A 22 15.71 5.62 -0.07
N GLU A 23 16.38 6.65 0.41
CA GLU A 23 16.22 8.02 -0.09
C GLU A 23 16.70 8.16 -1.53
N ARG A 24 17.88 7.65 -1.88
CA ARG A 24 18.36 7.60 -3.28
C ARG A 24 17.34 6.93 -4.20
N ASN A 25 16.82 5.77 -3.81
CA ASN A 25 15.86 5.01 -4.61
C ASN A 25 14.53 5.77 -4.77
N ARG A 26 14.08 6.50 -3.73
CA ARG A 26 12.91 7.38 -3.80
C ARG A 26 13.13 8.52 -4.80
N LEU A 27 14.29 9.19 -4.75
CA LEU A 27 14.66 10.26 -5.70
C LEU A 27 14.72 9.74 -7.15
N ILE A 28 15.30 8.56 -7.39
CA ILE A 28 15.32 7.92 -8.71
C ILE A 28 13.90 7.73 -9.24
N ARG A 29 12.97 7.21 -8.43
CA ARG A 29 11.57 7.00 -8.83
C ARG A 29 10.85 8.32 -9.10
N ALA A 30 11.06 9.34 -8.26
CA ALA A 30 10.50 10.67 -8.44
C ALA A 30 11.01 11.33 -9.72
N LEU A 31 12.31 11.27 -10.00
CA LEU A 31 12.88 11.82 -11.23
C LEU A 31 12.42 11.03 -12.47
N ARG A 32 12.25 9.72 -12.36
CA ARG A 32 11.71 8.90 -13.43
C ARG A 32 10.25 9.23 -13.75
N SER A 33 9.43 9.52 -12.76
CA SER A 33 8.04 9.99 -12.96
C SER A 33 7.97 11.34 -13.69
N GLN A 34 9.05 12.15 -13.61
CA GLN A 34 9.26 13.38 -14.37
C GLN A 34 9.93 13.12 -15.75
N HIS A 35 9.90 11.88 -16.24
CA HIS A 35 10.42 11.45 -17.54
C HIS A 35 11.95 11.58 -17.71
N GLN A 36 12.74 11.69 -16.63
CA GLN A 36 14.20 11.70 -16.75
C GLN A 36 14.70 10.41 -17.41
N PRO A 37 15.66 10.52 -18.38
CA PRO A 37 16.22 9.36 -19.06
C PRO A 37 16.94 8.40 -18.09
N ILE A 38 16.78 7.10 -18.33
CA ILE A 38 17.38 6.04 -17.48
C ILE A 38 18.92 6.15 -17.47
N THR A 39 19.54 6.51 -18.59
CA THR A 39 20.99 6.71 -18.67
C THR A 39 21.48 7.82 -17.75
N ARG A 40 20.78 8.96 -17.70
CA ARG A 40 21.13 10.05 -16.79
C ARG A 40 20.93 9.68 -15.32
N LEU A 41 19.88 8.91 -15.02
CA LEU A 41 19.65 8.40 -13.67
C LEU A 41 20.74 7.39 -13.26
N SER A 42 21.20 6.56 -14.19
CA SER A 42 22.29 5.61 -14.01
C SER A 42 23.60 6.31 -13.65
N GLU A 43 23.95 7.32 -14.44
CA GLU A 43 25.15 8.15 -14.22
C GLU A 43 25.09 8.89 -12.87
N ALA A 44 23.98 9.59 -12.61
CA ALA A 44 23.84 10.41 -11.39
C ALA A 44 23.78 9.60 -10.11
N ALA A 45 23.27 8.37 -10.15
CA ALA A 45 23.12 7.49 -8.98
C ALA A 45 24.31 6.52 -8.80
N ASP A 46 25.24 6.47 -9.73
CA ASP A 46 26.32 5.47 -9.82
C ASP A 46 25.77 4.03 -9.74
N LEU A 47 24.73 3.76 -10.53
CA LEU A 47 24.08 2.45 -10.60
C LEU A 47 23.98 1.99 -12.06
N SER A 48 24.03 0.68 -12.28
CA SER A 48 23.85 0.13 -13.63
C SER A 48 22.45 0.45 -14.19
N VAL A 49 22.37 0.59 -15.52
CA VAL A 49 21.08 0.76 -16.24
C VAL A 49 20.07 -0.31 -15.86
N GLY A 50 20.50 -1.58 -15.73
CA GLY A 50 19.65 -2.68 -15.29
C GLY A 50 19.11 -2.49 -13.88
N THR A 51 19.90 -1.93 -12.97
CA THR A 51 19.46 -1.59 -11.62
C THR A 51 18.41 -0.48 -11.66
N ILE A 52 18.63 0.58 -12.46
CA ILE A 52 17.65 1.66 -12.63
C ILE A 52 16.35 1.12 -13.21
N HIS A 53 16.37 0.26 -14.23
CA HIS A 53 15.17 -0.38 -14.76
C HIS A 53 14.38 -1.13 -13.68
N ARG A 54 15.07 -1.90 -12.83
CA ARG A 54 14.44 -2.62 -11.73
C ARG A 54 13.83 -1.67 -10.70
N LEU A 55 14.56 -0.63 -10.30
CA LEU A 55 14.08 0.36 -9.32
C LEU A 55 12.90 1.20 -9.85
N THR A 56 12.81 1.40 -11.16
CA THR A 56 11.79 2.24 -11.79
C THR A 56 10.64 1.44 -12.41
N ARG A 57 10.51 0.15 -12.11
CA ARG A 57 9.30 -0.61 -12.48
C ARG A 57 8.08 0.03 -11.81
N PRO A 58 6.99 0.23 -12.54
CA PRO A 58 5.74 0.68 -11.94
C PRO A 58 5.27 -0.31 -10.88
N SER A 59 4.85 0.20 -9.74
CA SER A 59 4.16 -0.58 -8.71
C SER A 59 2.67 -0.62 -9.03
N THR A 60 1.98 -1.70 -8.71
CA THR A 60 0.54 -1.82 -8.96
C THR A 60 -0.23 -1.90 -7.66
N ILE A 61 -1.18 -0.98 -7.49
CA ILE A 61 -2.18 -0.98 -6.44
C ILE A 61 -3.51 -1.40 -7.08
N VAL A 62 -4.07 -2.51 -6.63
CA VAL A 62 -5.37 -3.00 -7.10
C VAL A 62 -6.43 -2.54 -6.11
N SER A 63 -7.36 -1.69 -6.54
CA SER A 63 -8.45 -1.19 -5.70
C SER A 63 -9.67 -2.10 -5.84
N VAL A 64 -10.04 -2.82 -4.78
CA VAL A 64 -11.11 -3.82 -4.83
C VAL A 64 -12.17 -3.59 -3.75
N GLY A 65 -13.44 -3.65 -4.16
CA GLY A 65 -14.61 -3.65 -3.27
C GLY A 65 -15.36 -4.97 -3.35
N TYR A 66 -15.88 -5.44 -2.20
CA TYR A 66 -16.65 -6.68 -2.18
C TYR A 66 -18.19 -6.48 -2.15
N GLN A 67 -18.67 -5.26 -2.29
CA GLN A 67 -20.09 -4.99 -2.43
C GLN A 67 -20.64 -5.69 -3.69
N GLY A 68 -21.69 -6.48 -3.53
CA GLY A 68 -22.26 -7.26 -4.63
C GLY A 68 -21.55 -8.59 -4.93
N ARG A 69 -20.35 -8.85 -4.41
CA ARG A 69 -19.54 -10.06 -4.69
C ARG A 69 -19.62 -11.09 -3.59
N SER A 70 -19.47 -12.35 -3.93
CA SER A 70 -19.15 -13.44 -3.01
C SER A 70 -17.65 -13.42 -2.67
N ALA A 71 -17.23 -14.26 -1.70
CA ALA A 71 -15.82 -14.39 -1.36
C ALA A 71 -15.02 -15.07 -2.48
N GLU A 72 -15.64 -15.97 -3.22
CA GLU A 72 -15.08 -16.67 -4.38
C GLU A 72 -14.80 -15.69 -5.51
N GLU A 73 -15.79 -14.87 -5.90
CA GLU A 73 -15.67 -13.86 -6.95
C GLU A 73 -14.62 -12.81 -6.60
N LEU A 74 -14.56 -12.41 -5.32
CA LEU A 74 -13.53 -11.49 -4.85
C LEU A 74 -12.12 -12.06 -5.04
N VAL A 75 -11.89 -13.30 -4.58
CA VAL A 75 -10.56 -13.91 -4.67
C VAL A 75 -10.18 -14.21 -6.10
N ALA A 76 -11.13 -14.63 -6.95
CA ALA A 76 -10.89 -14.80 -8.39
C ALA A 76 -10.41 -13.48 -9.03
N ALA A 77 -11.11 -12.38 -8.77
CA ALA A 77 -10.71 -11.06 -9.28
C ALA A 77 -9.31 -10.62 -8.79
N LEU A 78 -8.94 -10.96 -7.54
CA LEU A 78 -7.60 -10.69 -7.03
C LEU A 78 -6.52 -11.52 -7.73
N VAL A 79 -6.79 -12.79 -7.98
CA VAL A 79 -5.87 -13.70 -8.72
C VAL A 79 -5.68 -13.21 -10.15
N ASP A 80 -6.78 -12.88 -10.84
CA ASP A 80 -6.75 -12.39 -12.23
C ASP A 80 -5.97 -11.06 -12.35
N ALA A 81 -6.07 -10.21 -11.33
CA ALA A 81 -5.31 -8.96 -11.24
C ALA A 81 -3.85 -9.15 -10.78
N GLY A 82 -3.41 -10.38 -10.53
CA GLY A 82 -2.05 -10.70 -10.09
C GLY A 82 -1.71 -10.19 -8.68
N VAL A 83 -2.71 -10.01 -7.82
CA VAL A 83 -2.49 -9.56 -6.44
C VAL A 83 -1.73 -10.64 -5.67
N THR A 84 -0.65 -10.25 -5.00
CA THR A 84 0.16 -11.13 -4.16
C THR A 84 0.01 -10.83 -2.67
N VAL A 85 -0.45 -9.60 -2.34
CA VAL A 85 -0.78 -9.19 -0.96
C VAL A 85 -2.11 -8.45 -0.97
N LEU A 86 -3.08 -8.92 -0.19
CA LEU A 86 -4.33 -8.22 0.07
C LEU A 86 -4.22 -7.45 1.39
N VAL A 87 -4.31 -6.13 1.31
CA VAL A 87 -4.38 -5.24 2.46
C VAL A 87 -5.84 -4.87 2.72
N ASP A 88 -6.37 -5.35 3.81
CA ASP A 88 -7.72 -5.03 4.26
C ASP A 88 -7.69 -3.71 5.04
N VAL A 89 -8.17 -2.64 4.41
CA VAL A 89 -8.21 -1.29 4.99
C VAL A 89 -9.54 -0.98 5.70
N ARG A 90 -10.32 -2.00 6.05
CA ARG A 90 -11.53 -1.79 6.86
C ARG A 90 -11.13 -1.53 8.32
N GLU A 91 -11.75 -0.55 8.96
CA GLU A 91 -11.58 -0.34 10.41
C GLU A 91 -11.91 -1.63 11.19
N ASN A 92 -13.01 -2.30 10.80
CA ASN A 92 -13.42 -3.58 11.35
C ASN A 92 -13.58 -4.59 10.21
N ALA A 93 -12.73 -5.61 10.18
CA ALA A 93 -12.74 -6.66 9.17
C ALA A 93 -13.81 -7.74 9.48
N ILE A 94 -15.05 -7.31 9.73
CA ILE A 94 -16.22 -8.14 9.99
C ILE A 94 -17.18 -7.98 8.83
N SER A 95 -17.76 -9.07 8.36
CA SER A 95 -18.79 -9.07 7.31
C SER A 95 -19.92 -10.05 7.67
N ARG A 96 -21.16 -9.67 7.32
CA ARG A 96 -22.31 -10.58 7.37
C ARG A 96 -22.32 -11.56 6.21
N LYS A 97 -21.60 -11.25 5.12
CA LYS A 97 -21.44 -12.17 4.00
C LYS A 97 -20.44 -13.28 4.39
N ALA A 98 -20.80 -14.51 4.09
CA ALA A 98 -19.96 -15.68 4.35
C ALA A 98 -18.58 -15.53 3.67
N GLY A 99 -17.53 -15.93 4.36
CA GLY A 99 -16.16 -15.94 3.83
C GLY A 99 -15.45 -14.58 3.76
N LEU A 100 -16.11 -13.46 4.10
CA LEU A 100 -15.55 -12.10 3.98
C LEU A 100 -15.15 -11.45 5.31
N SER A 101 -15.29 -12.16 6.43
CA SER A 101 -14.68 -11.76 7.71
C SER A 101 -13.18 -12.10 7.72
N LYS A 102 -12.39 -11.36 8.49
CA LYS A 102 -10.93 -11.39 8.55
C LYS A 102 -10.33 -12.80 8.42
N ARG A 103 -10.71 -13.71 9.31
CA ARG A 103 -10.14 -15.06 9.35
C ARG A 103 -10.47 -15.87 8.11
N ALA A 104 -11.75 -15.94 7.74
CA ALA A 104 -12.19 -16.72 6.60
C ALA A 104 -11.61 -16.19 5.27
N LEU A 105 -11.51 -14.85 5.13
CA LEU A 105 -10.91 -14.25 3.95
C LEU A 105 -9.39 -14.49 3.91
N ALA A 106 -8.70 -14.40 5.04
CA ALA A 106 -7.27 -14.66 5.12
C ALA A 106 -6.94 -16.12 4.74
N GLU A 107 -7.69 -17.10 5.26
CA GLU A 107 -7.53 -18.52 4.92
C GLU A 107 -7.75 -18.77 3.42
N ARG A 108 -8.77 -18.13 2.84
CA ARG A 108 -9.08 -18.24 1.41
C ARG A 108 -8.00 -17.56 0.53
N CYS A 109 -7.52 -16.39 0.90
CA CYS A 109 -6.41 -15.74 0.21
C CYS A 109 -5.16 -16.61 0.22
N GLN A 110 -4.82 -17.17 1.37
CA GLN A 110 -3.66 -18.03 1.53
C GLN A 110 -3.72 -19.28 0.66
N SER A 111 -4.90 -19.90 0.49
CA SER A 111 -5.06 -21.06 -0.40
C SER A 111 -4.84 -20.74 -1.89
N HIS A 112 -4.83 -19.45 -2.26
CA HIS A 112 -4.54 -18.97 -3.61
C HIS A 112 -3.18 -18.23 -3.69
N GLY A 113 -2.31 -18.38 -2.69
CA GLY A 113 -0.98 -17.77 -2.69
C GLY A 113 -0.97 -16.26 -2.41
N ILE A 114 -2.10 -15.69 -1.96
CA ILE A 114 -2.23 -14.27 -1.62
C ILE A 114 -2.02 -14.10 -0.11
N SER A 115 -1.02 -13.31 0.29
CA SER A 115 -0.84 -12.93 1.69
C SER A 115 -1.95 -11.95 2.11
N TYR A 116 -2.48 -12.09 3.32
CA TYR A 116 -3.50 -11.19 3.85
C TYR A 116 -2.94 -10.37 5.02
N VAL A 117 -3.14 -9.05 4.97
CA VAL A 117 -2.75 -8.10 6.02
C VAL A 117 -3.97 -7.24 6.36
N HIS A 118 -4.24 -7.03 7.65
CA HIS A 118 -5.29 -6.12 8.09
C HIS A 118 -4.68 -4.88 8.73
N GLU A 119 -4.84 -3.74 8.07
CA GLU A 119 -4.36 -2.43 8.52
C GLU A 119 -5.53 -1.57 9.02
N ARG A 120 -5.92 -1.82 10.27
CA ARG A 120 -7.07 -1.17 10.90
C ARG A 120 -6.99 0.35 10.91
N THR A 121 -5.78 0.89 11.08
CA THR A 121 -5.52 2.34 11.13
C THR A 121 -5.77 3.05 9.80
N LEU A 122 -5.86 2.31 8.69
CA LEU A 122 -6.26 2.83 7.39
C LEU A 122 -7.77 2.79 7.17
N GLY A 123 -8.54 2.34 8.16
CA GLY A 123 -10.00 2.28 8.08
C GLY A 123 -10.65 3.62 8.40
N ASN A 124 -11.66 4.01 7.61
CA ASN A 124 -12.43 5.21 7.91
C ASN A 124 -13.23 5.02 9.21
N PRO A 125 -13.03 5.87 10.24
CA PRO A 125 -13.73 5.77 11.52
C PRO A 125 -15.26 5.81 11.35
N ARG A 126 -15.95 5.03 12.17
CA ARG A 126 -17.40 4.85 12.05
C ARG A 126 -18.18 6.16 11.98
N HIS A 127 -17.82 7.14 12.83
CA HIS A 127 -18.50 8.43 12.91
C HIS A 127 -18.34 9.29 11.65
N ASN A 128 -17.33 9.00 10.81
CA ASN A 128 -17.02 9.75 9.59
C ASN A 128 -17.64 9.11 8.32
N ARG A 129 -18.15 7.87 8.38
CA ARG A 129 -18.52 7.10 7.20
C ARG A 129 -19.70 7.65 6.43
N ASP A 130 -20.71 8.14 7.12
CA ASP A 130 -21.94 8.61 6.47
C ASP A 130 -21.65 9.89 5.68
N GLY A 131 -21.01 10.88 6.29
CA GLY A 131 -20.57 12.08 5.60
C GLY A 131 -19.60 11.81 4.46
N PHE A 132 -18.72 10.81 4.63
CA PHE A 132 -17.82 10.39 3.56
C PHE A 132 -18.55 9.82 2.35
N ARG A 133 -19.55 8.94 2.56
CA ARG A 133 -20.40 8.39 1.49
C ARG A 133 -21.25 9.45 0.78
N GLU A 134 -21.65 10.47 1.52
CA GLU A 134 -22.38 11.63 0.97
C GLU A 134 -21.47 12.60 0.21
N GLY A 135 -20.16 12.32 0.16
CA GLY A 135 -19.18 13.15 -0.54
C GLY A 135 -18.88 14.47 0.17
N ARG A 136 -19.12 14.57 1.47
CA ARG A 136 -18.86 15.80 2.23
C ARG A 136 -17.37 16.10 2.29
N PRO A 137 -16.92 17.31 1.88
CA PRO A 137 -15.52 17.69 1.89
C PRO A 137 -14.88 17.57 3.29
N GLU A 138 -15.64 17.92 4.34
CA GLU A 138 -15.18 17.88 5.73
C GLU A 138 -14.86 16.44 6.15
N SER A 139 -15.65 15.47 5.70
CA SER A 139 -15.43 14.05 6.00
C SER A 139 -14.20 13.50 5.27
N ARG A 140 -13.94 13.98 4.05
CA ARG A 140 -12.72 13.66 3.32
C ARG A 140 -11.50 14.21 4.05
N GLN A 141 -11.51 15.49 4.42
CA GLN A 141 -10.43 16.14 5.17
C GLN A 141 -10.19 15.48 6.53
N ALA A 142 -11.26 15.13 7.26
CA ALA A 142 -11.14 14.42 8.54
C ALA A 142 -10.47 13.04 8.37
N PHE A 143 -10.74 12.34 7.27
CA PHE A 143 -10.08 11.07 6.99
C PHE A 143 -8.61 11.26 6.57
N GLU A 144 -8.29 12.27 5.78
CA GLU A 144 -6.91 12.63 5.44
C GLU A 144 -6.10 12.94 6.71
N GLN A 145 -6.65 13.72 7.65
CA GLN A 145 -6.02 13.99 8.93
C GLN A 145 -5.84 12.71 9.76
N HIS A 146 -6.85 11.83 9.79
CA HIS A 146 -6.75 10.52 10.45
C HIS A 146 -5.60 9.68 9.90
N LEU A 147 -5.37 9.68 8.59
CA LEU A 147 -4.25 8.96 7.98
C LEU A 147 -2.89 9.55 8.40
N VAL A 148 -2.79 10.88 8.51
CA VAL A 148 -1.58 11.55 9.00
C VAL A 148 -1.31 11.16 10.45
N ASP A 149 -2.32 11.18 11.31
CA ASP A 149 -2.17 10.98 12.76
C ASP A 149 -2.00 9.50 13.13
N GLN A 150 -2.67 8.59 12.44
CA GLN A 150 -2.78 7.19 12.84
C GLN A 150 -2.34 6.19 11.76
N GLY A 151 -2.31 6.60 10.50
CA GLY A 151 -2.09 5.73 9.35
C GLY A 151 -0.67 5.72 8.81
N ALA A 152 0.19 6.65 9.21
CA ALA A 152 1.51 6.87 8.63
C ALA A 152 2.39 5.60 8.62
N ASP A 153 2.47 4.89 9.74
CA ASP A 153 3.26 3.65 9.84
C ASP A 153 2.70 2.54 8.93
N ALA A 154 1.38 2.42 8.84
CA ALA A 154 0.73 1.45 7.96
C ALA A 154 0.97 1.77 6.49
N LEU A 155 0.86 3.04 6.09
CA LEU A 155 1.21 3.51 4.75
C LEU A 155 2.67 3.21 4.41
N GLY A 156 3.59 3.44 5.35
CA GLY A 156 5.00 3.11 5.20
C GLY A 156 5.23 1.61 4.94
N ARG A 157 4.60 0.73 5.74
CA ARG A 157 4.67 -0.73 5.53
C ARG A 157 4.15 -1.16 4.16
N ILE A 158 3.02 -0.59 3.72
CA ILE A 158 2.47 -0.90 2.39
C ILE A 158 3.38 -0.37 1.29
N GLY A 159 3.96 0.81 1.46
CA GLY A 159 4.96 1.36 0.54
C GLY A 159 6.15 0.42 0.35
N GLU A 160 6.62 -0.26 1.41
CA GLU A 160 7.65 -1.28 1.31
C GLU A 160 7.17 -2.52 0.52
N LEU A 161 5.95 -2.97 0.76
CA LEU A 161 5.36 -4.09 0.00
C LEU A 161 5.25 -3.78 -1.50
N LEU A 162 4.88 -2.56 -1.86
CA LEU A 162 4.74 -2.12 -3.25
C LEU A 162 6.05 -2.19 -4.06
N LYS A 163 7.21 -2.16 -3.41
CA LYS A 163 8.50 -2.29 -4.10
C LYS A 163 8.69 -3.62 -4.82
N SER A 164 8.00 -4.67 -4.40
CA SER A 164 8.19 -6.04 -4.91
C SER A 164 6.90 -6.83 -5.09
N ARG A 165 5.73 -6.26 -4.73
CA ARG A 165 4.45 -6.95 -4.69
C ARG A 165 3.37 -6.16 -5.43
N THR A 166 2.42 -6.87 -6.02
CA THR A 166 1.13 -6.28 -6.41
C THR A 166 0.21 -6.28 -5.20
N VAL A 167 -0.20 -5.09 -4.76
CA VAL A 167 -0.96 -4.91 -3.52
C VAL A 167 -2.42 -4.63 -3.84
N GLY A 168 -3.33 -5.46 -3.30
CA GLY A 168 -4.76 -5.19 -3.33
C GLY A 168 -5.20 -4.39 -2.10
N LEU A 169 -5.93 -3.29 -2.28
CA LEU A 169 -6.58 -2.54 -1.20
C LEU A 169 -8.05 -2.93 -1.13
N LEU A 170 -8.46 -3.57 -0.04
CA LEU A 170 -9.82 -4.07 0.15
C LEU A 170 -10.67 -3.17 1.03
N CYS A 171 -11.84 -2.78 0.55
CA CYS A 171 -12.92 -2.22 1.36
C CYS A 171 -14.27 -2.80 0.97
N PHE A 172 -15.36 -2.28 1.54
CA PHE A 172 -16.72 -2.73 1.23
C PHE A 172 -17.22 -2.20 -0.12
N GLU A 173 -17.19 -0.89 -0.32
CA GLU A 173 -17.80 -0.20 -1.44
C GLU A 173 -17.24 -0.68 -2.79
N ALA A 174 -18.11 -0.96 -3.77
CA ALA A 174 -17.69 -1.33 -5.13
C ALA A 174 -17.03 -0.13 -5.83
N ASP A 175 -17.66 1.04 -5.77
CA ASP A 175 -17.12 2.26 -6.36
C ASP A 175 -15.97 2.83 -5.53
N PRO A 176 -14.76 2.95 -6.12
CA PRO A 176 -13.62 3.56 -5.42
C PRO A 176 -13.84 5.04 -5.09
N CYS A 177 -14.64 5.79 -5.86
CA CYS A 177 -14.86 7.22 -5.64
C CYS A 177 -15.65 7.50 -4.36
N SER A 178 -16.54 6.58 -3.97
CA SER A 178 -17.32 6.65 -2.74
C SER A 178 -16.63 5.99 -1.53
N CYS A 179 -15.38 5.54 -1.70
CA CYS A 179 -14.65 4.74 -0.72
C CYS A 179 -13.35 5.41 -0.29
N HIS A 180 -13.07 5.37 1.00
CA HIS A 180 -11.84 5.89 1.60
C HIS A 180 -10.55 5.25 1.07
N ARG A 181 -10.60 4.06 0.44
CA ARG A 181 -9.41 3.43 -0.16
C ARG A 181 -8.82 4.27 -1.31
N SER A 182 -9.61 5.18 -1.94
CA SER A 182 -9.08 6.13 -2.93
C SER A 182 -8.04 7.06 -2.31
N ILE A 183 -8.34 7.61 -1.13
CA ILE A 183 -7.41 8.47 -0.39
C ILE A 183 -6.18 7.68 0.07
N VAL A 184 -6.36 6.45 0.57
CA VAL A 184 -5.24 5.57 0.90
C VAL A 184 -4.33 5.35 -0.31
N ALA A 185 -4.91 5.10 -1.49
CA ALA A 185 -4.16 4.93 -2.72
C ALA A 185 -3.44 6.22 -3.17
N GLU A 186 -4.04 7.39 -2.97
CA GLU A 186 -3.41 8.70 -3.22
C GLU A 186 -2.18 8.91 -2.34
N HIS A 187 -2.27 8.61 -1.04
CA HIS A 187 -1.12 8.66 -0.14
C HIS A 187 -0.01 7.68 -0.54
N LEU A 188 -0.36 6.46 -0.94
CA LEU A 188 0.62 5.49 -1.44
C LEU A 188 1.29 5.95 -2.74
N LYS A 189 0.55 6.62 -3.65
CA LYS A 189 1.14 7.25 -4.85
C LYS A 189 2.06 8.42 -4.52
N ALA A 190 1.79 9.16 -3.44
CA ALA A 190 2.70 10.20 -2.98
C ALA A 190 4.02 9.61 -2.45
N LEU A 191 3.99 8.40 -1.86
CA LEU A 191 5.18 7.67 -1.45
C LEU A 191 5.91 7.02 -2.64
N ASP A 192 5.17 6.62 -3.67
CA ASP A 192 5.70 5.99 -4.90
C ASP A 192 5.07 6.62 -6.15
N PRO A 193 5.70 7.66 -6.72
CA PRO A 193 5.17 8.37 -7.88
C PRO A 193 5.02 7.52 -9.17
N LEU A 194 5.61 6.33 -9.21
CA LEU A 194 5.46 5.38 -10.32
C LEU A 194 4.33 4.37 -10.06
N ALA A 195 3.66 4.42 -8.91
CA ALA A 195 2.56 3.52 -8.62
C ALA A 195 1.34 3.83 -9.50
N THR A 196 0.74 2.78 -10.04
CA THR A 196 -0.53 2.83 -10.78
C THR A 196 -1.65 2.25 -9.94
N VAL A 197 -2.87 2.78 -10.08
CA VAL A 197 -4.06 2.26 -9.41
C VAL A 197 -4.98 1.64 -10.45
N GLN A 198 -5.31 0.36 -10.25
CA GLN A 198 -6.19 -0.42 -11.11
C GLN A 198 -7.44 -0.83 -10.31
N PRO A 199 -8.64 -0.41 -10.67
CA PRO A 199 -9.88 -0.92 -10.10
C PRO A 199 -10.21 -2.30 -10.66
N VAL A 200 -10.78 -3.17 -9.81
CA VAL A 200 -11.28 -4.50 -10.20
C VAL A 200 -12.60 -4.82 -9.51
#